data_48a64c8264736cda537bee1f194df873
#
_entry.id   48a64c8264736cda537bee1f194df873
#
_cell.length_a   1.000
_cell.length_b   1.000
_cell.length_c   1.000
_cell.angle_alpha   90.00
_cell.angle_beta   90.00
_cell.angle_gamma   90.00
#
_symmetry.space_group_name_H-M   'P 1'
#
loop_
_entity.id
_entity.type
_entity.pdbx_description
1 polymer ?
#
loop_
_entity_poly.entity_id
_entity_poly.type
_entity_poly.pdbx_seq_one_letter_code
_entity_poly.pdbx_strand_id
1 'polypeptide(L)'
;MAQDETGRQLERHERFRGEYPIEVEGLTNRFGDQVIHQDLDLKVRRGEILGVVGGSGTGKSVLMRSIIGLQHPAEGDIRVFGRSVVGTDPEQDIGIRNRWGVLFQGGALFSTLTVGENVEVPLKQFYPEIDAELRHEIARYKTILSGLPEEAVSKYPSELSGGMKKRAGLA
;
A
#
# COMPACT_ATOMS: atom_id res chain seq x y z
N MET A 1 1.21 -22.46 26.01
CA MET A 1 1.60 -21.20 25.34
C MET A 1 1.14 -21.11 23.88
N ALA A 2 1.10 -22.18 23.08
CA ALA A 2 0.66 -22.14 21.66
C ALA A 2 -0.84 -21.86 21.42
N GLN A 3 -1.72 -22.12 22.38
CA GLN A 3 -3.18 -21.87 22.23
C GLN A 3 -3.57 -20.40 22.37
N ASP A 4 -2.76 -19.56 23.01
CA ASP A 4 -3.03 -18.13 23.21
C ASP A 4 -2.70 -17.28 21.96
N GLU A 5 -1.73 -17.70 21.15
CA GLU A 5 -1.41 -17.01 19.91
C GLU A 5 -2.44 -17.25 18.80
N THR A 6 -3.00 -18.45 18.73
CA THR A 6 -4.08 -18.77 17.77
C THR A 6 -5.36 -18.03 18.12
N GLY A 7 -5.70 -17.90 19.40
CA GLY A 7 -6.82 -17.09 19.87
C GLY A 7 -6.67 -15.61 19.53
N ARG A 8 -5.49 -15.03 19.76
CA ARG A 8 -5.18 -13.63 19.42
C ARG A 8 -5.16 -13.35 17.89
N GLN A 9 -4.76 -14.32 17.08
CA GLN A 9 -4.84 -14.19 15.61
C GLN A 9 -6.28 -14.25 15.12
N LEU A 10 -7.13 -15.12 15.67
CA LEU A 10 -8.54 -15.20 15.34
C LEU A 10 -9.31 -13.94 15.77
N GLU A 11 -9.05 -13.41 16.98
CA GLU A 11 -9.63 -12.14 17.43
C GLU A 11 -9.17 -10.94 16.59
N ARG A 12 -7.94 -10.94 16.06
CA ARG A 12 -7.46 -9.91 15.11
C ARG A 12 -8.23 -9.98 13.78
N HIS A 13 -8.58 -11.17 13.29
CA HIS A 13 -9.38 -11.32 12.07
C HIS A 13 -10.86 -10.94 12.28
N GLU A 14 -11.42 -11.12 13.46
CA GLU A 14 -12.81 -10.77 13.76
C GLU A 14 -13.04 -9.26 13.92
N ARG A 15 -12.05 -8.49 14.39
CA ARG A 15 -12.15 -7.04 14.59
C ARG A 15 -12.32 -6.22 13.29
N PHE A 16 -12.21 -6.83 12.10
CA PHE A 16 -12.24 -6.14 10.81
C PHE A 16 -13.30 -6.70 9.85
N ARG A 17 -14.42 -7.19 10.36
CA ARG A 17 -15.56 -7.68 9.58
C ARG A 17 -16.51 -6.57 9.09
N GLY A 18 -16.02 -5.34 8.92
CA GLY A 18 -16.81 -4.28 8.29
C GLY A 18 -17.17 -4.64 6.84
N GLU A 19 -18.36 -4.26 6.41
CA GLU A 19 -18.83 -4.42 5.03
C GLU A 19 -17.96 -3.61 4.06
N TYR A 20 -17.43 -2.46 4.53
CA TYR A 20 -16.63 -1.51 3.77
C TYR A 20 -15.21 -1.41 4.34
N PRO A 21 -14.20 -2.03 3.71
CA PRO A 21 -12.80 -1.84 4.12
C PRO A 21 -12.29 -0.42 3.90
N ILE A 22 -12.89 0.37 3.01
CA ILE A 22 -12.57 1.78 2.82
C ILE A 22 -13.89 2.57 2.82
N GLU A 23 -13.94 3.58 3.68
CA GLU A 23 -15.04 4.54 3.75
C GLU A 23 -14.45 5.95 3.75
N VAL A 24 -14.97 6.80 2.88
CA VAL A 24 -14.62 8.22 2.76
C VAL A 24 -15.91 9.00 2.97
N GLU A 25 -15.91 9.96 3.88
CA GLU A 25 -17.08 10.74 4.24
C GLU A 25 -16.74 12.24 4.19
N GLY A 26 -17.46 12.99 3.38
CA GLY A 26 -17.36 14.45 3.27
C GLY A 26 -15.98 14.96 2.86
N LEU A 27 -15.21 14.19 2.08
CA LEU A 27 -13.81 14.50 1.78
C LEU A 27 -13.67 15.77 0.95
N THR A 28 -12.96 16.75 1.50
CA THR A 28 -12.57 17.96 0.79
C THR A 28 -11.06 18.05 0.71
N ASN A 29 -10.50 18.03 -0.50
CA ASN A 29 -9.09 18.26 -0.76
C ASN A 29 -8.88 19.61 -1.43
N ARG A 30 -7.94 20.40 -0.87
CA ARG A 30 -7.63 21.76 -1.35
C ARG A 30 -6.11 21.96 -1.41
N PHE A 31 -5.67 22.69 -2.44
CA PHE A 31 -4.28 23.16 -2.59
C PHE A 31 -4.31 24.69 -2.81
N GLY A 32 -3.99 25.45 -1.77
CA GLY A 32 -4.23 26.88 -1.76
C GLY A 32 -5.72 27.16 -1.98
N ASP A 33 -6.04 27.97 -2.99
CA ASP A 33 -7.44 28.32 -3.35
C ASP A 33 -8.11 27.29 -4.26
N GLN A 34 -7.36 26.32 -4.77
CA GLN A 34 -7.89 25.31 -5.68
C GLN A 34 -8.51 24.13 -4.91
N VAL A 35 -9.82 23.96 -5.04
CA VAL A 35 -10.54 22.79 -4.52
C VAL A 35 -10.47 21.68 -5.57
N ILE A 36 -9.99 20.52 -5.17
CA ILE A 36 -9.87 19.31 -6.02
C ILE A 36 -11.05 18.37 -5.79
N HIS A 37 -11.39 18.13 -4.53
CA HIS A 37 -12.57 17.38 -4.12
C HIS A 37 -13.36 18.25 -3.13
N GLN A 38 -14.66 18.20 -3.24
CA GLN A 38 -15.57 18.89 -2.35
C GLN A 38 -16.67 17.93 -1.94
N ASP A 39 -16.80 17.68 -0.63
CA ASP A 39 -17.84 16.84 -0.03
C ASP A 39 -17.99 15.48 -0.72
N LEU A 40 -16.85 14.78 -0.94
CA LEU A 40 -16.81 13.52 -1.66
C LEU A 40 -17.02 12.36 -0.69
N ASP A 41 -18.03 11.54 -0.99
CA ASP A 41 -18.29 10.28 -0.33
C ASP A 41 -17.89 9.10 -1.22
N LEU A 42 -17.28 8.06 -0.62
CA LEU A 42 -16.92 6.84 -1.30
C LEU A 42 -16.93 5.67 -0.32
N LYS A 43 -17.51 4.55 -0.73
CA LYS A 43 -17.43 3.28 0.00
C LYS A 43 -16.96 2.18 -0.92
N VAL A 44 -15.97 1.43 -0.49
CA VAL A 44 -15.46 0.25 -1.22
C VAL A 44 -15.87 -0.99 -0.45
N ARG A 45 -16.56 -1.92 -1.10
CA ARG A 45 -17.02 -3.16 -0.48
C ARG A 45 -15.89 -4.19 -0.38
N ARG A 46 -16.03 -5.09 0.55
CA ARG A 46 -15.09 -6.22 0.66
C ARG A 46 -15.15 -7.08 -0.61
N GLY A 47 -13.96 -7.37 -1.18
CA GLY A 47 -13.83 -8.14 -2.42
C GLY A 47 -14.17 -7.39 -3.70
N GLU A 48 -14.49 -6.09 -3.62
CA GLU A 48 -14.76 -5.26 -4.78
C GLU A 48 -13.47 -4.80 -5.45
N ILE A 49 -13.48 -4.75 -6.77
CA ILE A 49 -12.48 -4.05 -7.58
C ILE A 49 -13.12 -2.76 -8.07
N LEU A 50 -12.74 -1.64 -7.46
CA LEU A 50 -13.26 -0.33 -7.82
C LEU A 50 -12.33 0.38 -8.81
N GLY A 51 -12.86 0.75 -9.98
CA GLY A 51 -12.15 1.58 -10.97
C GLY A 51 -12.47 3.05 -10.78
N VAL A 52 -11.44 3.88 -10.56
CA VAL A 52 -11.58 5.35 -10.55
C VAL A 52 -11.12 5.91 -11.89
N VAL A 53 -12.08 6.41 -12.68
CA VAL A 53 -11.84 6.91 -14.03
C VAL A 53 -12.07 8.42 -14.12
N GLY A 54 -11.43 9.07 -15.08
CA GLY A 54 -11.54 10.51 -15.31
C GLY A 54 -10.35 11.07 -16.08
N GLY A 55 -10.47 12.29 -16.56
CA GLY A 55 -9.41 13.00 -17.28
C GLY A 55 -8.13 13.24 -16.46
N SER A 56 -7.09 13.75 -17.09
CA SER A 56 -5.89 14.19 -16.37
C SER A 56 -6.23 15.39 -15.47
N GLY A 57 -5.69 15.43 -14.25
CA GLY A 57 -5.90 16.54 -13.32
C GLY A 57 -7.20 16.50 -12.51
N THR A 58 -8.08 15.51 -12.72
CA THR A 58 -9.38 15.43 -11.99
C THR A 58 -9.27 14.96 -10.53
N GLY A 59 -8.09 14.85 -9.97
CA GLY A 59 -7.92 14.52 -8.54
C GLY A 59 -7.78 13.03 -8.20
N LYS A 60 -7.87 12.09 -9.17
CA LYS A 60 -7.79 10.64 -8.89
C LYS A 60 -6.60 10.25 -8.01
N SER A 61 -5.42 10.77 -8.33
CA SER A 61 -4.21 10.49 -7.53
C SER A 61 -4.22 11.18 -6.17
N VAL A 62 -4.92 12.31 -6.05
CA VAL A 62 -5.11 13.00 -4.77
C VAL A 62 -6.01 12.16 -3.86
N LEU A 63 -7.14 11.65 -4.39
CA LEU A 63 -8.02 10.74 -3.65
C LEU A 63 -7.27 9.50 -3.15
N MET A 64 -6.53 8.83 -4.04
CA MET A 64 -5.72 7.67 -3.66
C MET A 64 -4.70 7.99 -2.57
N ARG A 65 -3.99 9.12 -2.70
CA ARG A 65 -3.01 9.56 -1.69
C ARG A 65 -3.66 9.89 -0.36
N SER A 66 -4.88 10.45 -0.36
CA SER A 66 -5.63 10.71 0.87
C SER A 66 -6.03 9.40 1.56
N ILE A 67 -6.53 8.41 0.81
CA ILE A 67 -6.93 7.10 1.34
C ILE A 67 -5.75 6.38 2.00
N ILE A 68 -4.56 6.44 1.40
CA ILE A 68 -3.35 5.79 1.95
C ILE A 68 -2.58 6.66 2.96
N GLY A 69 -3.13 7.81 3.36
CA GLY A 69 -2.54 8.69 4.36
C GLY A 69 -1.31 9.48 3.91
N LEU A 70 -1.05 9.58 2.59
CA LEU A 70 0.04 10.40 2.02
C LEU A 70 -0.37 11.85 1.74
N GLN A 71 -1.67 12.17 1.85
CA GLN A 71 -2.23 13.50 1.66
C GLN A 71 -3.30 13.73 2.73
N HIS A 72 -3.12 14.76 3.54
CA HIS A 72 -4.16 15.14 4.50
C HIS A 72 -5.26 15.93 3.80
N PRO A 73 -6.55 15.53 3.94
CA PRO A 73 -7.66 16.32 3.45
C PRO A 73 -7.83 17.60 4.28
N ALA A 74 -8.48 18.61 3.71
CA ALA A 74 -8.86 19.82 4.43
C ALA A 74 -10.07 19.59 5.35
N GLU A 75 -11.01 18.73 4.91
CA GLU A 75 -12.22 18.37 5.64
C GLU A 75 -12.60 16.92 5.34
N GLY A 76 -13.46 16.33 6.19
CA GLY A 76 -13.96 14.97 6.04
C GLY A 76 -13.12 13.93 6.78
N ASP A 77 -13.56 12.69 6.70
CA ASP A 77 -12.90 11.54 7.33
C ASP A 77 -12.66 10.41 6.32
N ILE A 78 -11.61 9.67 6.55
CA ILE A 78 -11.29 8.46 5.78
C ILE A 78 -11.04 7.35 6.77
N ARG A 79 -11.84 6.29 6.67
CA ARG A 79 -11.68 5.09 7.48
C ARG A 79 -11.20 3.93 6.64
N VAL A 80 -10.19 3.26 7.14
CA VAL A 80 -9.66 2.04 6.56
C VAL A 80 -9.75 0.94 7.59
N PHE A 81 -10.47 -0.12 7.22
CA PHE A 81 -10.82 -1.21 8.15
C PHE A 81 -11.46 -0.67 9.46
N GLY A 82 -12.36 0.33 9.33
CA GLY A 82 -13.08 0.93 10.45
C GLY A 82 -12.29 1.90 11.32
N ARG A 83 -11.03 2.22 10.98
CA ARG A 83 -10.20 3.20 11.69
C ARG A 83 -9.97 4.43 10.84
N SER A 84 -10.14 5.62 11.41
CA SER A 84 -9.76 6.87 10.75
C SER A 84 -8.25 6.90 10.50
N VAL A 85 -7.87 7.32 9.29
CA VAL A 85 -6.46 7.55 8.90
C VAL A 85 -6.15 9.04 8.78
N VAL A 86 -7.14 9.90 9.09
CA VAL A 86 -6.99 11.36 9.05
C VAL A 86 -6.45 11.85 10.38
N GLY A 87 -5.32 12.57 10.35
CA GLY A 87 -4.72 13.16 11.55
C GLY A 87 -4.11 12.16 12.54
N THR A 88 -3.98 10.90 12.16
CA THR A 88 -3.35 9.88 13.00
C THR A 88 -1.83 9.92 12.85
N ASP A 89 -1.13 9.60 13.95
CA ASP A 89 0.32 9.45 13.92
C ASP A 89 0.71 8.25 13.05
N PRO A 90 1.61 8.41 12.07
CA PRO A 90 2.09 7.32 11.24
C PRO A 90 2.63 6.11 12.01
N GLU A 91 3.19 6.31 13.20
CA GLU A 91 3.72 5.23 14.03
C GLU A 91 2.62 4.41 14.72
N GLN A 92 1.47 5.03 15.02
CA GLN A 92 0.33 4.33 15.62
C GLN A 92 -0.46 3.51 14.60
N ASP A 93 -0.30 3.79 13.32
CA ASP A 93 -1.04 3.15 12.22
C ASP A 93 -0.29 2.00 11.52
N ILE A 94 0.88 1.58 12.02
CA ILE A 94 1.65 0.46 11.47
C ILE A 94 0.76 -0.78 11.26
N GLY A 95 -0.15 -1.06 12.21
CA GLY A 95 -1.09 -2.18 12.12
C GLY A 95 -2.10 -2.11 10.97
N ILE A 96 -2.41 -0.90 10.47
CA ILE A 96 -3.26 -0.69 9.30
C ILE A 96 -2.41 -0.69 8.04
N ARG A 97 -1.29 0.03 8.04
CA ARG A 97 -0.39 0.18 6.88
C ARG A 97 0.15 -1.16 6.39
N ASN A 98 0.39 -2.11 7.27
CA ASN A 98 0.82 -3.46 6.90
C ASN A 98 -0.28 -4.31 6.23
N ARG A 99 -1.49 -3.78 6.04
CA ARG A 99 -2.63 -4.50 5.45
C ARG A 99 -2.93 -4.12 4.01
N TRP A 100 -2.29 -3.09 3.49
CA TRP A 100 -2.43 -2.70 2.09
C TRP A 100 -1.08 -2.63 1.39
N GLY A 101 -1.09 -2.91 0.10
CA GLY A 101 0.02 -2.63 -0.80
C GLY A 101 -0.36 -1.50 -1.74
N VAL A 102 0.60 -0.66 -2.10
CA VAL A 102 0.42 0.42 -3.07
C VAL A 102 1.33 0.18 -4.26
N LEU A 103 0.73 0.03 -5.44
CA LEU A 103 1.48 -0.06 -6.68
C LEU A 103 1.47 1.31 -7.38
N PHE A 104 2.59 1.99 -7.36
CA PHE A 104 2.74 3.27 -8.05
C PHE A 104 2.93 3.09 -9.55
N GLN A 105 2.54 4.10 -10.33
CA GLN A 105 2.61 4.06 -11.81
C GLN A 105 4.02 3.74 -12.35
N GLY A 106 5.08 4.20 -11.69
CA GLY A 106 6.47 3.95 -12.04
C GLY A 106 7.14 2.77 -11.32
N GLY A 107 6.37 2.01 -10.49
CA GLY A 107 6.91 0.92 -9.65
C GLY A 107 7.52 1.40 -8.34
N ALA A 108 7.87 2.68 -8.20
CA ALA A 108 8.48 3.31 -7.00
C ALA A 108 9.74 2.57 -6.47
N LEU A 109 10.56 2.06 -7.38
CA LEU A 109 11.80 1.36 -7.03
C LEU A 109 12.93 2.35 -6.73
N PHE A 110 13.74 2.05 -5.75
CA PHE A 110 15.02 2.72 -5.50
C PHE A 110 15.97 2.42 -6.65
N SER A 111 16.38 3.44 -7.38
CA SER A 111 17.18 3.31 -8.62
C SER A 111 18.60 2.76 -8.38
N THR A 112 19.11 2.91 -7.16
CA THR A 112 20.45 2.48 -6.74
C THR A 112 20.49 1.06 -6.18
N LEU A 113 19.33 0.42 -6.03
CA LEU A 113 19.19 -0.95 -5.54
C LEU A 113 18.79 -1.88 -6.68
N THR A 114 19.25 -3.12 -6.64
CA THR A 114 18.75 -4.18 -7.53
C THR A 114 17.27 -4.50 -7.25
N VAL A 115 16.62 -5.28 -8.09
CA VAL A 115 15.25 -5.74 -7.86
C VAL A 115 15.14 -6.51 -6.55
N GLY A 116 16.05 -7.47 -6.31
CA GLY A 116 16.06 -8.24 -5.07
C GLY A 116 16.21 -7.33 -3.85
N GLU A 117 17.17 -6.40 -3.88
CA GLU A 117 17.38 -5.44 -2.79
C GLU A 117 16.15 -4.54 -2.56
N ASN A 118 15.45 -4.11 -3.63
CA ASN A 118 14.20 -3.35 -3.52
C ASN A 118 13.11 -4.16 -2.79
N VAL A 119 12.97 -5.44 -3.11
CA VAL A 119 12.00 -6.35 -2.45
C VAL A 119 12.41 -6.62 -1.00
N GLU A 120 13.70 -6.60 -0.68
CA GLU A 120 14.19 -6.75 0.70
C GLU A 120 13.93 -5.52 1.59
N VAL A 121 13.76 -4.30 1.02
CA VAL A 121 13.59 -3.07 1.81
C VAL A 121 12.49 -3.20 2.86
N PRO A 122 11.23 -3.57 2.51
CA PRO A 122 10.18 -3.73 3.51
C PRO A 122 10.46 -4.87 4.49
N LEU A 123 11.14 -5.93 4.08
CA LEU A 123 11.53 -7.01 4.99
C LEU A 123 12.54 -6.51 6.03
N LYS A 124 13.53 -5.74 5.63
CA LYS A 124 14.52 -5.12 6.54
C LYS A 124 13.85 -4.15 7.52
N GLN A 125 12.85 -3.41 7.05
CA GLN A 125 12.16 -2.39 7.85
C GLN A 125 11.21 -3.01 8.90
N PHE A 126 10.43 -4.02 8.52
CA PHE A 126 9.32 -4.51 9.34
C PHE A 126 9.59 -5.87 10.00
N TYR A 127 10.61 -6.60 9.52
CA TYR A 127 10.99 -7.93 10.00
C TYR A 127 12.51 -8.05 10.16
N PRO A 128 13.12 -7.18 11.01
CA PRO A 128 14.57 -7.15 11.18
C PRO A 128 15.16 -8.44 11.73
N GLU A 129 14.34 -9.30 12.34
CA GLU A 129 14.70 -10.61 12.87
C GLU A 129 14.97 -11.65 11.77
N ILE A 130 14.51 -11.43 10.55
CA ILE A 130 14.80 -12.35 9.42
C ILE A 130 16.25 -12.17 9.00
N ASP A 131 17.01 -13.26 9.00
CA ASP A 131 18.41 -13.25 8.54
C ASP A 131 18.56 -12.90 7.05
N ALA A 132 19.79 -12.58 6.63
CA ALA A 132 20.04 -12.07 5.30
C ALA A 132 19.80 -13.13 4.20
N GLU A 133 20.10 -14.40 4.49
CA GLU A 133 19.94 -15.48 3.53
C GLU A 133 18.46 -15.74 3.25
N LEU A 134 17.64 -15.84 4.30
CA LEU A 134 16.19 -16.02 4.17
C LEU A 134 15.53 -14.81 3.50
N ARG A 135 15.97 -13.57 3.82
CA ARG A 135 15.47 -12.37 3.12
C ARG A 135 15.72 -12.43 1.63
N HIS A 136 16.93 -12.82 1.25
CA HIS A 136 17.31 -12.97 -0.16
C HIS A 136 16.45 -14.03 -0.88
N GLU A 137 16.22 -15.17 -0.25
CA GLU A 137 15.35 -16.22 -0.80
C GLU A 137 13.90 -15.75 -0.93
N ILE A 138 13.37 -15.02 0.06
CA ILE A 138 12.03 -14.43 -0.03
C ILE A 138 11.96 -13.44 -1.19
N ALA A 139 12.94 -12.55 -1.34
CA ALA A 139 12.98 -11.57 -2.42
C ALA A 139 13.05 -12.25 -3.79
N ARG A 140 13.89 -13.27 -3.95
CA ARG A 140 13.96 -14.09 -5.16
C ARG A 140 12.61 -14.74 -5.48
N TYR A 141 12.00 -15.40 -4.50
CA TYR A 141 10.70 -16.05 -4.66
C TYR A 141 9.60 -15.05 -5.06
N LYS A 142 9.51 -13.89 -4.38
CA LYS A 142 8.54 -12.85 -4.69
C LYS A 142 8.74 -12.26 -6.08
N THR A 143 9.98 -12.07 -6.51
CA THR A 143 10.32 -11.61 -7.86
C THR A 143 9.81 -12.60 -8.91
N ILE A 144 10.06 -13.89 -8.75
CA ILE A 144 9.55 -14.92 -9.66
C ILE A 144 8.02 -14.98 -9.64
N LEU A 145 7.41 -14.92 -8.46
CA LEU A 145 5.96 -14.95 -8.29
C LEU A 145 5.27 -13.76 -8.98
N SER A 146 5.93 -12.60 -9.08
CA SER A 146 5.44 -11.44 -9.84
C SER A 146 5.53 -11.61 -11.37
N GLY A 147 6.01 -12.76 -11.85
CA GLY A 147 6.17 -13.10 -13.26
C GLY A 147 7.45 -12.54 -13.88
N LEU A 148 8.43 -12.18 -13.08
CA LEU A 148 9.77 -11.84 -13.56
C LEU A 148 10.63 -13.09 -13.65
N PRO A 149 11.58 -13.14 -14.60
CA PRO A 149 12.57 -14.23 -14.64
C PRO A 149 13.57 -14.08 -13.47
N GLU A 150 14.16 -15.17 -13.06
CA GLU A 150 15.04 -15.22 -11.89
C GLU A 150 16.25 -14.27 -12.00
N GLU A 151 16.83 -14.15 -13.19
CA GLU A 151 17.92 -13.24 -13.46
C GLU A 151 17.57 -11.75 -13.27
N ALA A 152 16.28 -11.42 -13.17
CA ALA A 152 15.86 -10.05 -12.87
C ALA A 152 16.20 -9.63 -11.43
N VAL A 153 16.41 -10.57 -10.51
CA VAL A 153 16.73 -10.29 -9.10
C VAL A 153 17.97 -9.42 -8.97
N SER A 154 18.98 -9.66 -9.80
CA SER A 154 20.26 -8.94 -9.80
C SER A 154 20.29 -7.68 -10.67
N LYS A 155 19.22 -7.41 -11.42
CA LYS A 155 19.14 -6.21 -12.30
C LYS A 155 18.75 -4.96 -11.53
N TYR A 156 19.27 -3.83 -12.02
CA TYR A 156 18.85 -2.51 -11.56
C TYR A 156 17.57 -2.06 -12.31
N PRO A 157 16.76 -1.17 -11.71
CA PRO A 157 15.58 -0.62 -12.36
C PRO A 157 15.86 -0.01 -13.74
N SER A 158 17.04 0.55 -13.99
CA SER A 158 17.43 1.12 -15.29
C SER A 158 17.49 0.07 -16.41
N GLU A 159 17.72 -1.20 -16.07
CA GLU A 159 17.84 -2.32 -17.01
C GLU A 159 16.51 -2.99 -17.33
N LEU A 160 15.43 -2.56 -16.67
CA LEU A 160 14.09 -3.14 -16.80
C LEU A 160 13.22 -2.37 -17.78
N SER A 161 12.40 -3.09 -18.55
CA SER A 161 11.29 -2.48 -19.28
C SER A 161 10.23 -1.91 -18.32
N GLY A 162 9.35 -1.01 -18.80
CA GLY A 162 8.29 -0.43 -17.98
C GLY A 162 7.35 -1.48 -17.37
N GLY A 163 7.05 -2.55 -18.10
CA GLY A 163 6.26 -3.68 -17.59
C GLY A 163 7.00 -4.48 -16.51
N MET A 164 8.31 -4.67 -16.66
CA MET A 164 9.14 -5.33 -15.64
C MET A 164 9.25 -4.48 -14.38
N LYS A 165 9.41 -3.16 -14.50
CA LYS A 165 9.40 -2.24 -13.34
C LYS A 165 8.12 -2.34 -12.52
N LYS A 166 6.95 -2.41 -13.20
CA LYS A 166 5.67 -2.59 -12.51
C LYS A 166 5.58 -3.93 -11.78
N ARG A 167 6.07 -5.01 -12.40
CA ARG A 167 6.11 -6.33 -11.76
C ARG A 167 7.09 -6.40 -10.59
N ALA A 168 8.25 -5.74 -10.71
CA ALA A 168 9.18 -5.60 -9.59
C ALA A 168 8.60 -4.78 -8.43
N GLY A 169 7.82 -3.73 -8.72
CA GLY A 169 7.11 -2.97 -7.69
C GLY A 169 5.92 -3.71 -7.07
N LEU A 170 5.48 -4.83 -7.66
CA LEU A 170 4.44 -5.71 -7.11
C LEU A 170 5.05 -6.82 -6.22
N ALA A 171 6.31 -7.19 -6.46
CA ALA A 171 7.01 -8.24 -5.73
C ALA A 171 7.24 -7.90 -4.25
#